data_285241da2456a3bd9392b89c9d1418c0
#
_entry.id   285241da2456a3bd9392b89c9d1418c0
#
_cell.length_a   1.000
_cell.length_b   1.000
_cell.length_c   1.000
_cell.angle_alpha   90.00
_cell.angle_beta   90.00
_cell.angle_gamma   90.00
#
_symmetry.space_group_name_H-M   'P 1'
#
loop_
_entity.id
_entity.type
_entity.pdbx_description
1 polymer ?
#
loop_
_entity_poly.entity_id
_entity_poly.type
_entity_poly.pdbx_seq_one_letter_code
_entity_poly.pdbx_strand_id
1 'polypeptide(L)'
;QQLPPTVKSVAALKAGLGKTLMERIVENKPEVVTLLQVQYRMNDSIMQFSSREFYGGKLQTAPEIKHRGILDYDIPISWYEVPLADEEGKVAGDEIINVDPEKWGKEEFVGESFGRVNKAEAELTLQHLELYFSRIGKQRILDERIDVGIISPYRAQVQLLRRLICKREYFKPFRHLISVNTVDGFQGQERDVIIISLVRSNDDGQIGFLRDLRRMNVAITRARMKLIILGNVATLTRHPFYQRLYEYVESIQEV
;
A
#
# COMPACT_ATOMS: atom_id res chain seq x y z
N GLN A 1 2.61 13.94 -8.85
CA GLN A 1 1.16 14.19 -8.84
C GLN A 1 0.70 14.41 -7.40
N GLN A 2 0.00 15.51 -7.13
CA GLN A 2 -0.59 15.79 -5.83
C GLN A 2 -1.93 15.07 -5.68
N LEU A 3 -2.32 14.78 -4.42
CA LEU A 3 -3.66 14.27 -4.15
C LEU A 3 -4.71 15.30 -4.55
N PRO A 4 -5.83 14.87 -5.17
CA PRO A 4 -6.94 15.77 -5.47
C PRO A 4 -7.60 16.23 -4.17
N PRO A 5 -8.19 17.44 -4.14
CA PRO A 5 -8.92 17.90 -2.97
C PRO A 5 -10.16 17.03 -2.73
N THR A 6 -10.46 16.74 -1.47
CA THR A 6 -11.67 16.02 -1.09
C THR A 6 -12.84 16.99 -1.07
N VAL A 7 -13.63 17.04 -2.14
CA VAL A 7 -14.81 17.91 -2.26
C VAL A 7 -16.08 17.11 -2.02
N LYS A 8 -16.83 17.44 -0.95
CA LYS A 8 -18.08 16.75 -0.60
C LYS A 8 -19.33 17.32 -1.33
N SER A 9 -19.27 18.56 -1.78
CA SER A 9 -20.37 19.23 -2.45
C SER A 9 -20.33 18.97 -3.96
N VAL A 10 -21.40 18.40 -4.52
CA VAL A 10 -21.56 18.18 -5.96
C VAL A 10 -21.53 19.49 -6.75
N ALA A 11 -22.14 20.54 -6.19
CA ALA A 11 -22.13 21.88 -6.79
C ALA A 11 -20.70 22.46 -6.87
N ALA A 12 -19.91 22.30 -5.80
CA ALA A 12 -18.53 22.73 -5.75
C ALA A 12 -17.63 21.96 -6.72
N LEU A 13 -17.86 20.65 -6.89
CA LEU A 13 -17.18 19.83 -7.91
C LEU A 13 -17.49 20.33 -9.33
N LYS A 14 -18.76 20.60 -9.63
CA LYS A 14 -19.20 21.16 -10.92
C LYS A 14 -18.60 22.55 -11.17
N ALA A 15 -18.40 23.36 -10.12
CA ALA A 15 -17.74 24.66 -10.18
C ALA A 15 -16.20 24.60 -10.31
N GLY A 16 -15.63 23.39 -10.41
CA GLY A 16 -14.20 23.19 -10.67
C GLY A 16 -13.32 23.12 -9.42
N LEU A 17 -13.88 23.04 -8.21
CA LEU A 17 -13.11 22.87 -6.96
C LEU A 17 -12.43 21.49 -6.84
N GLY A 18 -12.78 20.53 -7.70
CA GLY A 18 -12.11 19.22 -7.80
C GLY A 18 -10.73 19.28 -8.45
N LYS A 19 -10.37 20.38 -9.12
CA LYS A 19 -9.05 20.56 -9.73
C LYS A 19 -8.12 21.35 -8.79
N THR A 20 -6.91 20.86 -8.61
CA THR A 20 -5.87 21.57 -7.86
C THR A 20 -5.37 22.78 -8.64
N LEU A 21 -4.78 23.75 -7.93
CA LEU A 21 -4.12 24.90 -8.60
C LEU A 21 -3.03 24.41 -9.57
N MET A 22 -2.27 23.37 -9.18
CA MET A 22 -1.23 22.80 -10.03
C MET A 22 -1.77 22.20 -11.32
N GLU A 23 -2.91 21.48 -11.27
CA GLU A 23 -3.57 20.97 -12.48
C GLU A 23 -3.99 22.10 -13.43
N ARG A 24 -4.51 23.19 -12.88
CA ARG A 24 -4.87 24.38 -13.68
C ARG A 24 -3.64 25.04 -14.33
N ILE A 25 -2.51 25.09 -13.61
CA ILE A 25 -1.26 25.63 -14.17
C ILE A 25 -0.73 24.72 -15.28
N VAL A 26 -0.72 23.41 -15.08
CA VAL A 26 -0.28 22.43 -16.09
C VAL A 26 -1.11 22.52 -17.36
N GLU A 27 -2.43 22.72 -17.23
CA GLU A 27 -3.36 22.82 -18.37
C GLU A 27 -3.23 24.17 -19.13
N ASN A 28 -3.09 25.27 -18.38
CA ASN A 28 -3.17 26.61 -18.98
C ASN A 28 -1.81 27.24 -19.29
N LYS A 29 -0.74 26.82 -18.61
CA LYS A 29 0.62 27.33 -18.74
C LYS A 29 1.66 26.22 -18.63
N PRO A 30 1.63 25.22 -19.55
CA PRO A 30 2.56 24.08 -19.50
C PRO A 30 4.03 24.51 -19.59
N GLU A 31 4.31 25.66 -20.19
CA GLU A 31 5.66 26.20 -20.35
C GLU A 31 6.35 26.59 -19.04
N VAL A 32 5.57 26.84 -17.97
CA VAL A 32 6.13 27.18 -16.65
C VAL A 32 6.27 25.95 -15.74
N VAL A 33 5.96 24.76 -16.25
CA VAL A 33 5.99 23.51 -15.49
C VAL A 33 7.18 22.66 -15.90
N THR A 34 8.03 22.34 -14.95
CA THR A 34 9.16 21.42 -15.15
C THR A 34 8.95 20.15 -14.31
N LEU A 35 9.09 19.00 -14.98
CA LEU A 35 9.09 17.71 -14.28
C LEU A 35 10.49 17.45 -13.70
N LEU A 36 10.57 17.27 -12.39
CA LEU A 36 11.78 16.75 -11.75
C LEU A 36 11.91 15.25 -12.10
N GLN A 37 12.98 14.91 -12.80
CA GLN A 37 13.14 13.56 -13.37
C GLN A 37 13.92 12.62 -12.47
N VAL A 38 14.89 13.15 -11.70
CA VAL A 38 15.72 12.33 -10.81
C VAL A 38 15.13 12.32 -9.40
N GLN A 39 14.89 11.12 -8.87
CA GLN A 39 14.39 10.93 -7.52
C GLN A 39 15.47 10.29 -6.61
N TYR A 40 15.45 10.65 -5.33
CA TYR A 40 16.41 10.26 -4.29
C TYR A 40 15.76 9.50 -3.12
N ARG A 41 14.52 9.02 -3.30
CA ARG A 41 13.75 8.36 -2.24
C ARG A 41 13.72 6.85 -2.38
N MET A 42 13.22 6.37 -3.50
CA MET A 42 12.83 4.98 -3.69
C MET A 42 13.93 4.14 -4.30
N ASN A 43 14.02 2.87 -3.86
CA ASN A 43 14.66 1.81 -4.66
C ASN A 43 14.09 1.83 -6.09
N ASP A 44 14.94 1.54 -7.06
CA ASP A 44 14.59 1.63 -8.48
C ASP A 44 13.40 0.73 -8.86
N SER A 45 13.36 -0.51 -8.36
CA SER A 45 12.26 -1.43 -8.64
C SER A 45 10.91 -0.92 -8.13
N ILE A 46 10.87 -0.20 -7.01
CA ILE A 46 9.64 0.43 -6.50
C ILE A 46 9.23 1.60 -7.40
N MET A 47 10.19 2.41 -7.84
CA MET A 47 9.93 3.61 -8.64
C MET A 47 9.48 3.29 -10.07
N GLN A 48 10.00 2.25 -10.69
CA GLN A 48 9.80 1.93 -12.11
C GLN A 48 8.32 1.80 -12.49
N PHE A 49 7.50 1.13 -11.66
CA PHE A 49 6.07 1.03 -11.91
C PHE A 49 5.40 2.40 -11.94
N SER A 50 5.62 3.22 -10.90
CA SER A 50 5.06 4.57 -10.84
C SER A 50 5.54 5.45 -12.00
N SER A 51 6.80 5.33 -12.40
CA SER A 51 7.36 6.05 -13.54
C SER A 51 6.60 5.74 -14.83
N ARG A 52 6.36 4.47 -15.12
CA ARG A 52 5.64 4.04 -16.33
C ARG A 52 4.18 4.48 -16.32
N GLU A 53 3.47 4.25 -15.22
CA GLU A 53 2.02 4.50 -15.13
C GLU A 53 1.65 6.00 -15.06
N PHE A 54 2.47 6.83 -14.42
CA PHE A 54 2.08 8.20 -14.08
C PHE A 54 2.98 9.30 -14.66
N TYR A 55 4.19 8.94 -15.10
CA TYR A 55 5.20 9.91 -15.52
C TYR A 55 5.81 9.62 -16.89
N GLY A 56 5.17 8.72 -17.67
CA GLY A 56 5.60 8.39 -19.03
C GLY A 56 7.01 7.81 -19.11
N GLY A 57 7.45 7.11 -18.08
CA GLY A 57 8.78 6.50 -17.99
C GLY A 57 9.94 7.50 -17.80
N LYS A 58 9.63 8.76 -17.46
CA LYS A 58 10.64 9.84 -17.39
C LYS A 58 11.37 9.95 -16.05
N LEU A 59 10.87 9.29 -14.99
CA LEU A 59 11.56 9.30 -13.72
C LEU A 59 12.76 8.37 -13.74
N GLN A 60 13.85 8.84 -13.14
CA GLN A 60 15.10 8.11 -12.98
C GLN A 60 15.48 8.07 -11.49
N THR A 61 16.06 6.98 -11.06
CA THR A 61 16.59 6.84 -9.70
C THR A 61 18.04 7.30 -9.66
N ALA A 62 18.39 8.12 -8.68
CA ALA A 62 19.78 8.50 -8.44
C ALA A 62 20.64 7.25 -8.22
N PRO A 63 21.86 7.16 -8.83
CA PRO A 63 22.68 5.95 -8.80
C PRO A 63 22.97 5.42 -7.40
N GLU A 64 23.20 6.32 -6.43
CA GLU A 64 23.57 5.99 -5.05
C GLU A 64 22.46 5.30 -4.26
N ILE A 65 21.19 5.39 -4.67
CA ILE A 65 20.07 4.76 -4.01
C ILE A 65 19.37 3.67 -4.84
N LYS A 66 19.88 3.43 -6.04
CA LYS A 66 19.22 2.57 -7.03
C LYS A 66 18.89 1.17 -6.49
N HIS A 67 19.81 0.59 -5.74
CA HIS A 67 19.71 -0.76 -5.20
C HIS A 67 19.62 -0.79 -3.67
N ARG A 68 19.25 0.35 -3.04
CA ARG A 68 19.17 0.36 -1.59
C ARG A 68 18.10 -0.59 -1.08
N GLY A 69 18.43 -1.32 -0.03
CA GLY A 69 17.56 -2.27 0.64
C GLY A 69 17.95 -2.43 2.09
N ILE A 70 17.13 -3.15 2.86
CA ILE A 70 17.39 -3.44 4.27
C ILE A 70 18.12 -4.76 4.41
N LEU A 71 17.68 -5.77 3.69
CA LEU A 71 18.29 -7.10 3.67
C LEU A 71 19.00 -7.33 2.33
N ASP A 72 20.12 -8.03 2.38
CA ASP A 72 20.82 -8.44 1.17
C ASP A 72 19.93 -9.43 0.37
N TYR A 73 19.90 -9.25 -0.94
CA TYR A 73 19.10 -10.08 -1.86
C TYR A 73 17.59 -10.10 -1.58
N ASP A 74 17.07 -9.07 -0.85
CA ASP A 74 15.64 -8.95 -0.62
C ASP A 74 14.94 -8.37 -1.86
N ILE A 75 13.74 -8.88 -2.14
CA ILE A 75 12.90 -8.38 -3.22
C ILE A 75 12.29 -7.04 -2.77
N PRO A 76 12.54 -5.92 -3.50
CA PRO A 76 12.08 -4.60 -3.05
C PRO A 76 10.56 -4.41 -3.01
N ILE A 77 9.82 -5.15 -3.85
CA ILE A 77 8.36 -5.08 -3.93
C ILE A 77 7.77 -6.48 -3.94
N SER A 78 6.80 -6.74 -3.09
CA SER A 78 6.12 -8.03 -2.96
C SER A 78 4.61 -7.85 -2.87
N TRP A 79 3.86 -8.81 -3.42
CA TRP A 79 2.41 -8.91 -3.27
C TRP A 79 2.06 -10.21 -2.56
N TYR A 80 1.24 -10.12 -1.53
CA TYR A 80 0.75 -11.28 -0.79
C TYR A 80 -0.78 -11.31 -0.83
N GLU A 81 -1.33 -12.47 -1.14
CA GLU A 81 -2.76 -12.73 -1.13
C GLU A 81 -3.16 -13.41 0.19
N VAL A 82 -4.39 -13.20 0.62
CA VAL A 82 -4.95 -13.95 1.76
C VAL A 82 -5.13 -15.40 1.33
N PRO A 83 -4.54 -16.37 2.03
CA PRO A 83 -4.72 -17.79 1.72
C PRO A 83 -6.20 -18.17 1.76
N LEU A 84 -6.67 -18.94 0.78
CA LEU A 84 -8.03 -19.46 0.79
C LEU A 84 -8.18 -20.51 1.88
N ALA A 85 -9.34 -20.53 2.53
CA ALA A 85 -9.73 -21.65 3.36
C ALA A 85 -10.19 -22.83 2.48
N ASP A 86 -9.94 -24.06 2.95
CA ASP A 86 -10.53 -25.25 2.33
C ASP A 86 -12.03 -25.39 2.67
N GLU A 87 -12.68 -26.45 2.14
CA GLU A 87 -14.09 -26.71 2.38
C GLU A 87 -14.42 -26.96 3.88
N GLU A 88 -13.43 -27.35 4.68
CA GLU A 88 -13.57 -27.57 6.13
C GLU A 88 -13.27 -26.29 6.94
N GLY A 89 -12.94 -25.17 6.26
CA GLY A 89 -12.61 -23.90 6.89
C GLY A 89 -11.19 -23.85 7.45
N LYS A 90 -10.29 -24.73 6.97
CA LYS A 90 -8.88 -24.71 7.36
C LYS A 90 -8.09 -23.82 6.39
N VAL A 91 -7.25 -22.96 6.94
CA VAL A 91 -6.36 -22.09 6.16
C VAL A 91 -4.95 -22.68 6.19
N ALA A 92 -4.33 -22.80 5.02
CA ALA A 92 -2.95 -23.24 4.92
C ALA A 92 -2.01 -22.21 5.57
N GLY A 93 -1.18 -22.65 6.53
CA GLY A 93 -0.23 -21.84 7.29
C GLY A 93 0.44 -22.66 8.35
N ASP A 94 1.30 -22.03 9.16
CA ASP A 94 2.05 -22.70 10.25
C ASP A 94 1.13 -23.16 11.40
N GLU A 95 -0.05 -22.55 11.52
CA GLU A 95 -1.11 -22.98 12.45
C GLU A 95 -2.42 -23.21 11.69
N ILE A 96 -3.12 -24.31 12.00
CA ILE A 96 -4.45 -24.57 11.44
C ILE A 96 -5.44 -23.63 12.12
N ILE A 97 -5.89 -22.62 11.39
CA ILE A 97 -6.92 -21.69 11.84
C ILE A 97 -8.27 -22.19 11.30
N ASN A 98 -9.21 -22.48 12.20
CA ASN A 98 -10.58 -22.79 11.83
C ASN A 98 -11.34 -21.48 11.57
N VAL A 99 -11.79 -21.29 10.35
CA VAL A 99 -12.49 -20.10 9.90
C VAL A 99 -13.78 -20.46 9.16
N ASP A 100 -14.68 -19.51 9.02
CA ASP A 100 -15.84 -19.64 8.15
C ASP A 100 -15.38 -19.44 6.70
N PRO A 101 -15.37 -20.48 5.85
CA PRO A 101 -14.83 -20.39 4.50
C PRO A 101 -15.58 -19.39 3.61
N GLU A 102 -16.86 -19.14 3.89
CA GLU A 102 -17.65 -18.16 3.13
C GLU A 102 -17.28 -16.71 3.46
N LYS A 103 -16.73 -16.47 4.66
CA LYS A 103 -16.38 -15.12 5.14
C LYS A 103 -14.88 -14.87 5.15
N TRP A 104 -14.07 -15.92 5.17
CA TRP A 104 -12.62 -15.77 5.25
C TRP A 104 -12.05 -15.00 4.06
N GLY A 105 -11.22 -13.99 4.36
CA GLY A 105 -10.57 -13.18 3.35
C GLY A 105 -11.49 -12.21 2.60
N LYS A 106 -12.81 -12.26 2.81
CA LYS A 106 -13.75 -11.30 2.22
C LYS A 106 -13.81 -9.99 3.02
N GLU A 107 -14.14 -8.92 2.33
CA GLU A 107 -14.39 -7.63 2.95
C GLU A 107 -15.69 -7.63 3.73
N GLU A 108 -15.71 -6.96 4.89
CA GLU A 108 -16.89 -6.76 5.72
C GLU A 108 -17.27 -5.27 5.77
N PHE A 109 -18.57 -4.99 5.77
CA PHE A 109 -19.07 -3.64 6.05
C PHE A 109 -19.03 -3.34 7.54
N VAL A 110 -18.58 -2.15 7.90
CA VAL A 110 -18.52 -1.69 9.29
C VAL A 110 -19.11 -0.29 9.42
N GLY A 111 -20.10 -0.17 10.31
CA GLY A 111 -20.76 1.12 10.58
C GLY A 111 -21.74 1.59 9.51
N GLU A 112 -22.36 2.74 9.73
CA GLU A 112 -23.38 3.32 8.85
C GLU A 112 -22.81 4.01 7.60
N SER A 113 -21.49 4.25 7.54
CA SER A 113 -20.83 5.07 6.52
C SER A 113 -19.83 4.30 5.67
N PHE A 114 -20.27 3.29 4.91
CA PHE A 114 -19.43 2.61 3.90
C PHE A 114 -18.03 2.16 4.35
N GLY A 115 -17.80 2.05 5.67
CA GLY A 115 -16.57 1.53 6.25
C GLY A 115 -16.38 0.07 5.83
N ARG A 116 -15.14 -0.30 5.50
CA ARG A 116 -14.80 -1.67 5.15
C ARG A 116 -13.60 -2.14 5.93
N VAL A 117 -13.62 -3.40 6.31
CA VAL A 117 -12.49 -4.12 6.89
C VAL A 117 -12.33 -5.46 6.21
N ASN A 118 -11.10 -5.95 6.18
CA ASN A 118 -10.77 -7.33 5.88
C ASN A 118 -9.90 -7.84 7.02
N LYS A 119 -10.49 -8.63 7.90
CA LYS A 119 -9.82 -9.09 9.13
C LYS A 119 -8.67 -10.05 8.83
N ALA A 120 -8.87 -10.96 7.89
CA ALA A 120 -7.84 -11.89 7.47
C ALA A 120 -6.64 -11.15 6.86
N GLU A 121 -6.89 -10.16 6.00
CA GLU A 121 -5.83 -9.33 5.43
C GLU A 121 -5.10 -8.51 6.50
N ALA A 122 -5.82 -8.00 7.52
CA ALA A 122 -5.20 -7.29 8.63
C ALA A 122 -4.25 -8.20 9.45
N GLU A 123 -4.67 -9.43 9.75
CA GLU A 123 -3.83 -10.41 10.42
C GLU A 123 -2.61 -10.79 9.58
N LEU A 124 -2.79 -11.05 8.29
CA LEU A 124 -1.71 -11.34 7.35
C LEU A 124 -0.72 -10.17 7.25
N THR A 125 -1.22 -8.92 7.24
CA THR A 125 -0.37 -7.71 7.28
C THR A 125 0.60 -7.75 8.46
N LEU A 126 0.12 -8.11 9.63
CA LEU A 126 0.93 -8.16 10.84
C LEU A 126 1.88 -9.36 10.85
N GLN A 127 1.45 -10.50 10.34
CA GLN A 127 2.32 -11.69 10.20
C GLN A 127 3.51 -11.38 9.28
N HIS A 128 3.26 -10.77 8.11
CA HIS A 128 4.34 -10.39 7.20
C HIS A 128 5.29 -9.34 7.80
N LEU A 129 4.77 -8.37 8.55
CA LEU A 129 5.61 -7.42 9.26
C LEU A 129 6.47 -8.12 10.33
N GLU A 130 5.88 -9.03 11.09
CA GLU A 130 6.58 -9.80 12.12
C GLU A 130 7.68 -10.67 11.52
N LEU A 131 7.38 -11.40 10.43
CA LEU A 131 8.36 -12.19 9.69
C LEU A 131 9.50 -11.31 9.16
N TYR A 132 9.17 -10.17 8.57
CA TYR A 132 10.17 -9.26 8.03
C TYR A 132 11.07 -8.70 9.14
N PHE A 133 10.48 -8.27 10.25
CA PHE A 133 11.23 -7.80 11.43
C PHE A 133 12.10 -8.89 12.05
N SER A 134 11.62 -10.13 12.08
CA SER A 134 12.40 -11.28 12.56
C SER A 134 13.64 -11.55 11.68
N ARG A 135 13.51 -11.38 10.37
CA ARG A 135 14.63 -11.52 9.43
C ARG A 135 15.68 -10.40 9.60
N ILE A 136 15.25 -9.18 9.87
CA ILE A 136 16.16 -8.03 10.12
C ILE A 136 16.86 -8.17 11.47
N GLY A 137 16.13 -8.61 12.48
CA GLY A 137 16.57 -8.72 13.86
C GLY A 137 16.30 -7.46 14.69
N LYS A 138 15.85 -7.68 15.94
CA LYS A 138 15.42 -6.61 16.86
C LYS A 138 16.48 -5.52 17.05
N GLN A 139 17.72 -5.92 17.28
CA GLN A 139 18.81 -4.97 17.56
C GLN A 139 19.01 -3.99 16.38
N ARG A 140 19.09 -4.53 15.17
CA ARG A 140 19.30 -3.74 13.97
C ARG A 140 18.13 -2.78 13.68
N ILE A 141 16.88 -3.24 13.89
CA ILE A 141 15.69 -2.39 13.71
C ILE A 141 15.77 -1.16 14.62
N LEU A 142 16.16 -1.36 15.88
CA LEU A 142 16.22 -0.27 16.87
C LEU A 142 17.41 0.65 16.64
N ASP A 143 18.59 0.12 16.32
CA ASP A 143 19.82 0.88 16.11
C ASP A 143 19.76 1.75 14.85
N GLU A 144 19.30 1.16 13.74
CA GLU A 144 19.12 1.86 12.46
C GLU A 144 17.79 2.64 12.38
N ARG A 145 16.91 2.49 13.38
CA ARG A 145 15.58 3.13 13.45
C ARG A 145 14.75 2.87 12.21
N ILE A 146 14.74 1.61 11.74
CA ILE A 146 13.97 1.20 10.55
C ILE A 146 12.50 1.47 10.78
N ASP A 147 11.94 2.42 10.05
CA ASP A 147 10.56 2.86 10.21
C ASP A 147 9.61 2.22 9.19
N VAL A 148 8.39 1.97 9.66
CA VAL A 148 7.35 1.29 8.88
C VAL A 148 6.10 2.14 8.81
N GLY A 149 5.54 2.25 7.61
CA GLY A 149 4.22 2.80 7.37
C GLY A 149 3.25 1.73 6.88
N ILE A 150 2.13 1.57 7.55
CA ILE A 150 1.03 0.72 7.08
C ILE A 150 -0.08 1.63 6.57
N ILE A 151 -0.43 1.47 5.30
CA ILE A 151 -1.39 2.31 4.60
C ILE A 151 -2.62 1.48 4.23
N SER A 152 -3.80 2.00 4.51
CA SER A 152 -5.05 1.44 3.97
C SER A 152 -5.96 2.56 3.47
N PRO A 153 -6.73 2.35 2.38
CA PRO A 153 -7.70 3.33 1.90
C PRO A 153 -8.90 3.50 2.83
N TYR A 154 -9.13 2.56 3.75
CA TYR A 154 -10.30 2.53 4.63
C TYR A 154 -9.92 2.83 6.08
N ARG A 155 -10.54 3.86 6.67
CA ARG A 155 -10.31 4.25 8.08
C ARG A 155 -10.62 3.12 9.07
N ALA A 156 -11.64 2.30 8.77
CA ALA A 156 -12.00 1.16 9.63
C ALA A 156 -10.86 0.13 9.69
N GLN A 157 -10.22 -0.16 8.53
CA GLN A 157 -9.05 -1.04 8.48
C GLN A 157 -7.85 -0.45 9.23
N VAL A 158 -7.60 0.86 9.08
CA VAL A 158 -6.55 1.56 9.84
C VAL A 158 -6.76 1.41 11.35
N GLN A 159 -8.00 1.58 11.84
CA GLN A 159 -8.33 1.41 13.25
C GLN A 159 -8.16 -0.04 13.72
N LEU A 160 -8.54 -1.01 12.88
CA LEU A 160 -8.34 -2.42 13.17
C LEU A 160 -6.85 -2.74 13.31
N LEU A 161 -6.03 -2.36 12.32
CA LEU A 161 -4.58 -2.56 12.33
C LEU A 161 -3.91 -1.93 13.55
N ARG A 162 -4.28 -0.69 13.91
CA ARG A 162 -3.76 -0.02 15.12
C ARG A 162 -4.06 -0.82 16.39
N ARG A 163 -5.30 -1.32 16.53
CA ARG A 163 -5.70 -2.14 17.70
C ARG A 163 -4.90 -3.46 17.77
N LEU A 164 -4.73 -4.12 16.64
CA LEU A 164 -4.00 -5.37 16.56
C LEU A 164 -2.50 -5.19 16.91
N ILE A 165 -1.85 -4.15 16.40
CA ILE A 165 -0.46 -3.80 16.74
C ILE A 165 -0.31 -3.51 18.24
N CYS A 166 -1.27 -2.78 18.83
CA CYS A 166 -1.25 -2.51 20.26
C CYS A 166 -1.44 -3.75 21.13
N LYS A 167 -2.16 -4.76 20.64
CA LYS A 167 -2.41 -6.01 21.38
C LYS A 167 -1.26 -7.01 21.28
N ARG A 168 -0.50 -7.02 20.17
CA ARG A 168 0.61 -7.96 19.98
C ARG A 168 1.85 -7.53 20.75
N GLU A 169 2.27 -8.38 21.71
CA GLU A 169 3.48 -8.14 22.51
C GLU A 169 4.75 -8.05 21.66
N TYR A 170 4.81 -8.79 20.55
CA TYR A 170 5.93 -8.74 19.61
C TYR A 170 6.27 -7.31 19.17
N PHE A 171 5.26 -6.50 18.87
CA PHE A 171 5.47 -5.12 18.38
C PHE A 171 5.74 -4.09 19.49
N LYS A 172 5.64 -4.47 20.76
CA LYS A 172 5.83 -3.54 21.89
C LYS A 172 7.11 -2.69 21.80
N PRO A 173 8.30 -3.27 21.54
CA PRO A 173 9.52 -2.48 21.40
C PRO A 173 9.58 -1.61 20.15
N PHE A 174 8.77 -1.91 19.13
CA PHE A 174 8.81 -1.27 17.81
C PHE A 174 7.67 -0.28 17.55
N ARG A 175 6.70 -0.13 18.47
CA ARG A 175 5.49 0.68 18.24
C ARG A 175 5.79 2.12 17.82
N HIS A 176 6.86 2.69 18.32
CA HIS A 176 7.28 4.06 17.99
C HIS A 176 7.86 4.20 16.57
N LEU A 177 8.22 3.08 15.93
CA LEU A 177 8.70 3.00 14.55
C LEU A 177 7.59 2.65 13.54
N ILE A 178 6.40 2.25 14.02
CA ILE A 178 5.29 1.81 13.18
C ILE A 178 4.19 2.87 13.16
N SER A 179 3.90 3.38 11.98
CA SER A 179 2.80 4.33 11.73
C SER A 179 1.71 3.67 10.90
N VAL A 180 0.44 3.81 11.29
CA VAL A 180 -0.71 3.28 10.52
C VAL A 180 -1.63 4.42 10.19
N ASN A 181 -1.94 4.66 8.91
CA ASN A 181 -2.84 5.73 8.49
C ASN A 181 -3.45 5.47 7.11
N THR A 182 -4.38 6.33 6.71
CA THR A 182 -4.83 6.41 5.32
C THR A 182 -3.76 7.04 4.44
N VAL A 183 -3.92 6.95 3.12
CA VAL A 183 -3.00 7.54 2.14
C VAL A 183 -2.81 9.04 2.38
N ASP A 184 -3.90 9.76 2.66
CA ASP A 184 -3.86 11.21 2.91
C ASP A 184 -2.99 11.55 4.14
N GLY A 185 -2.99 10.70 5.17
CA GLY A 185 -2.17 10.85 6.36
C GLY A 185 -0.66 10.62 6.15
N PHE A 186 -0.29 10.01 5.02
CA PHE A 186 1.11 9.82 4.62
C PHE A 186 1.58 10.82 3.56
N GLN A 187 0.74 11.75 3.15
CA GLN A 187 1.16 12.75 2.17
C GLN A 187 2.37 13.56 2.67
N GLY A 188 3.39 13.68 1.84
CA GLY A 188 4.64 14.38 2.19
C GLY A 188 5.60 13.58 3.10
N GLN A 189 5.19 12.40 3.57
CA GLN A 189 6.03 11.53 4.40
C GLN A 189 6.64 10.40 3.57
N GLU A 190 7.62 9.71 4.14
CA GLU A 190 8.24 8.50 3.58
C GLU A 190 8.64 7.56 4.71
N ARG A 191 8.77 6.27 4.42
CA ARG A 191 9.21 5.24 5.36
C ARG A 191 10.18 4.27 4.68
N ASP A 192 11.01 3.62 5.45
CA ASP A 192 11.90 2.57 4.96
C ASP A 192 11.10 1.41 4.36
N VAL A 193 10.06 1.01 5.09
CA VAL A 193 9.12 -0.04 4.70
C VAL A 193 7.72 0.53 4.61
N ILE A 194 7.03 0.29 3.51
CA ILE A 194 5.58 0.54 3.37
C ILE A 194 4.86 -0.77 3.17
N ILE A 195 3.78 -0.96 3.90
CA ILE A 195 2.83 -2.05 3.71
C ILE A 195 1.49 -1.44 3.33
N ILE A 196 0.89 -1.91 2.23
CA ILE A 196 -0.40 -1.43 1.76
C ILE A 196 -1.42 -2.55 1.92
N SER A 197 -2.45 -2.33 2.73
CA SER A 197 -3.61 -3.22 2.91
C SER A 197 -4.78 -2.68 2.08
N LEU A 198 -5.12 -3.38 0.98
CA LEU A 198 -6.09 -2.92 -0.02
C LEU A 198 -7.54 -3.22 0.35
N VAL A 199 -7.76 -4.20 1.22
CA VAL A 199 -9.06 -4.57 1.84
C VAL A 199 -10.06 -5.23 0.89
N ARG A 200 -10.19 -4.73 -0.34
CA ARG A 200 -11.23 -5.14 -1.28
C ARG A 200 -11.09 -6.59 -1.69
N SER A 201 -12.13 -7.36 -1.36
CA SER A 201 -12.25 -8.78 -1.68
C SER A 201 -13.73 -9.13 -1.82
N ASN A 202 -14.23 -9.27 -3.04
CA ASN A 202 -15.61 -9.53 -3.36
C ASN A 202 -15.75 -10.17 -4.74
N ASP A 203 -16.88 -10.85 -4.97
CA ASP A 203 -17.13 -11.61 -6.19
C ASP A 203 -17.46 -10.70 -7.40
N ASP A 204 -17.86 -9.45 -7.15
CA ASP A 204 -18.26 -8.49 -8.20
C ASP A 204 -17.11 -7.69 -8.80
N GLY A 205 -15.88 -7.84 -8.28
CA GLY A 205 -14.72 -7.05 -8.71
C GLY A 205 -14.85 -5.55 -8.38
N GLN A 206 -15.62 -5.22 -7.34
CA GLN A 206 -15.83 -3.84 -6.93
C GLN A 206 -14.63 -3.35 -6.12
N ILE A 207 -13.92 -2.33 -6.63
CA ILE A 207 -12.71 -1.79 -5.98
C ILE A 207 -12.93 -0.48 -5.21
N GLY A 208 -14.08 0.17 -5.33
CA GLY A 208 -14.45 1.36 -4.56
C GLY A 208 -13.41 2.49 -4.64
N PHE A 209 -12.92 2.94 -3.49
CA PHE A 209 -11.94 4.03 -3.40
C PHE A 209 -10.60 3.75 -4.09
N LEU A 210 -10.29 2.48 -4.36
CA LEU A 210 -9.08 2.10 -5.09
C LEU A 210 -9.09 2.52 -6.57
N ARG A 211 -10.21 3.04 -7.09
CA ARG A 211 -10.29 3.66 -8.42
C ARG A 211 -9.52 4.98 -8.49
N ASP A 212 -9.25 5.62 -7.36
CA ASP A 212 -8.40 6.80 -7.31
C ASP A 212 -6.92 6.40 -7.41
N LEU A 213 -6.45 6.23 -8.63
CA LEU A 213 -5.09 5.77 -8.92
C LEU A 213 -4.01 6.77 -8.46
N ARG A 214 -4.34 8.05 -8.31
CA ARG A 214 -3.41 9.05 -7.76
C ARG A 214 -3.09 8.73 -6.29
N ARG A 215 -4.09 8.32 -5.52
CA ARG A 215 -3.87 7.86 -4.14
C ARG A 215 -3.00 6.62 -4.10
N MET A 216 -3.22 5.68 -5.02
CA MET A 216 -2.37 4.50 -5.10
C MET A 216 -0.92 4.85 -5.46
N ASN A 217 -0.71 5.77 -6.40
CA ASN A 217 0.62 6.28 -6.71
C ASN A 217 1.29 6.94 -5.48
N VAL A 218 0.54 7.75 -4.72
CA VAL A 218 1.08 8.33 -3.48
C VAL A 218 1.46 7.23 -2.49
N ALA A 219 0.63 6.22 -2.28
CA ALA A 219 0.92 5.12 -1.36
C ALA A 219 2.20 4.36 -1.74
N ILE A 220 2.33 3.94 -3.01
CA ILE A 220 3.50 3.24 -3.54
C ILE A 220 4.77 4.08 -3.35
N THR A 221 4.71 5.37 -3.66
CA THR A 221 5.86 6.27 -3.63
C THR A 221 6.26 6.74 -2.23
N ARG A 222 5.66 6.18 -1.17
CA ARG A 222 6.10 6.43 0.22
C ARG A 222 7.23 5.51 0.66
N ALA A 223 7.44 4.38 -0.01
CA ALA A 223 8.46 3.40 0.32
C ALA A 223 9.84 3.84 -0.14
N ARG A 224 10.84 3.75 0.74
CA ARG A 224 12.24 3.96 0.40
C ARG A 224 12.92 2.67 -0.08
N MET A 225 12.77 1.57 0.66
CA MET A 225 13.54 0.34 0.47
C MET A 225 12.70 -0.91 0.27
N LYS A 226 11.52 -0.99 0.90
CA LYS A 226 10.64 -2.15 0.81
C LYS A 226 9.19 -1.74 0.68
N LEU A 227 8.48 -2.33 -0.27
CA LEU A 227 7.04 -2.21 -0.46
C LEU A 227 6.40 -3.59 -0.40
N ILE A 228 5.44 -3.76 0.49
CA ILE A 228 4.63 -4.97 0.62
C ILE A 228 3.19 -4.59 0.33
N ILE A 229 2.55 -5.30 -0.59
CA ILE A 229 1.15 -5.10 -0.95
C ILE A 229 0.36 -6.33 -0.52
N LEU A 230 -0.76 -6.13 0.16
CA LEU A 230 -1.72 -7.18 0.48
C LEU A 230 -3.05 -6.87 -0.19
N GLY A 231 -3.61 -7.84 -0.87
CA GLY A 231 -4.88 -7.69 -1.54
C GLY A 231 -5.31 -8.91 -2.31
N ASN A 232 -6.61 -9.08 -2.46
CA ASN A 232 -7.21 -10.19 -3.20
C ASN A 232 -6.99 -10.02 -4.71
N VAL A 233 -6.19 -10.90 -5.29
CA VAL A 233 -5.82 -10.85 -6.71
C VAL A 233 -7.06 -10.95 -7.61
N ALA A 234 -7.97 -11.91 -7.34
CA ALA A 234 -9.15 -12.15 -8.17
C ALA A 234 -10.10 -10.94 -8.26
N THR A 235 -10.23 -10.18 -7.17
CA THR A 235 -11.02 -8.93 -7.15
C THR A 235 -10.30 -7.78 -7.85
N LEU A 236 -9.04 -7.56 -7.50
CA LEU A 236 -8.31 -6.35 -7.86
C LEU A 236 -7.84 -6.36 -9.31
N THR A 237 -7.41 -7.51 -9.83
CA THR A 237 -6.89 -7.63 -11.20
C THR A 237 -7.97 -7.51 -12.29
N ARG A 238 -9.24 -7.48 -11.92
CA ARG A 238 -10.30 -7.06 -12.85
C ARG A 238 -10.17 -5.60 -13.28
N HIS A 239 -9.44 -4.79 -12.52
CA HIS A 239 -9.10 -3.43 -12.94
C HIS A 239 -7.71 -3.42 -13.60
N PRO A 240 -7.56 -2.87 -14.82
CA PRO A 240 -6.33 -2.97 -15.62
C PRO A 240 -5.07 -2.43 -14.91
N PHE A 241 -5.20 -1.38 -14.09
CA PHE A 241 -4.07 -0.85 -13.31
C PHE A 241 -3.53 -1.87 -12.30
N TYR A 242 -4.41 -2.53 -11.54
CA TYR A 242 -4.00 -3.52 -10.53
C TYR A 242 -3.51 -4.80 -11.18
N GLN A 243 -4.04 -5.18 -12.34
CA GLN A 243 -3.50 -6.27 -13.12
C GLN A 243 -2.05 -5.99 -13.52
N ARG A 244 -1.76 -4.82 -14.12
CA ARG A 244 -0.38 -4.44 -14.47
C ARG A 244 0.55 -4.32 -13.25
N LEU A 245 0.02 -3.84 -12.12
CA LEU A 245 0.79 -3.78 -10.87
C LEU A 245 1.15 -5.18 -10.38
N TYR A 246 0.19 -6.10 -10.37
CA TYR A 246 0.41 -7.48 -9.97
C TYR A 246 1.42 -8.17 -10.89
N GLU A 247 1.23 -8.11 -12.20
CA GLU A 247 2.15 -8.67 -13.21
C GLU A 247 3.56 -8.08 -13.07
N TYR A 248 3.67 -6.79 -12.79
CA TYR A 248 4.96 -6.14 -12.55
C TYR A 248 5.66 -6.70 -11.30
N VAL A 249 4.92 -6.88 -10.20
CA VAL A 249 5.46 -7.46 -8.97
C VAL A 249 5.94 -8.89 -9.19
N GLU A 250 5.14 -9.73 -9.85
CA GLU A 250 5.50 -11.11 -10.17
C GLU A 250 6.79 -11.16 -11.03
N SER A 251 6.89 -10.27 -12.03
CA SER A 251 8.08 -10.21 -12.89
C SER A 251 9.38 -9.88 -12.16
N ILE A 252 9.31 -9.24 -10.98
CA ILE A 252 10.49 -8.95 -10.16
C ILE A 252 10.85 -10.13 -9.25
N GLN A 253 9.88 -10.98 -8.90
CA GLN A 253 10.10 -12.14 -8.04
C GLN A 253 10.76 -13.31 -8.79
N GLU A 254 10.65 -13.34 -10.12
CA GLU A 254 11.21 -14.40 -10.98
C GLU A 254 12.70 -14.17 -11.34
N VAL A 255 13.30 -13.07 -10.94
CA VAL A 255 14.71 -12.71 -11.18
C VAL A 255 15.56 -13.00 -9.93
#